data_639b3519a8fad6701a9809b37e847529
#
_entry.id   639b3519a8fad6701a9809b37e847529
#
_cell.length_a   1.000
_cell.length_b   1.000
_cell.length_c   1.000
_cell.angle_alpha   90.00
_cell.angle_beta   90.00
_cell.angle_gamma   90.00
#
_symmetry.space_group_name_H-M   'P 1'
#
loop_
_entity.id
_entity.type
_entity.pdbx_description
1 polymer ?
#
loop_
_entity_poly.entity_id
_entity_poly.type
_entity_poly.pdbx_seq_one_letter_code
_entity_poly.pdbx_strand_id
1 'polypeptide(L)'
;MSQPSRLSKLLTKVQDFCTSTTFEQEFESFAKENSDVFMASLDYNSNEGEHPLEFFDVYQAYLKKFETKIENFIVELGYEPRDFYAECRNVLEDEDLWGSKRFFIEMLLATSEYEHFFVLMQSEMRTLKQKSESKSHK
;
A
#
# COMPACT_ATOMS: atom_id res chain seq x y z
N MET A 1 -19.92 -17.60 21.56
CA MET A 1 -19.90 -16.16 21.37
C MET A 1 -18.54 -15.70 20.90
N SER A 2 -18.52 -15.14 19.73
CA SER A 2 -17.26 -14.72 19.16
C SER A 2 -16.92 -13.31 19.60
N GLN A 3 -15.78 -13.14 20.23
CA GLN A 3 -15.23 -11.83 20.44
C GLN A 3 -14.59 -11.38 19.12
N PRO A 4 -14.58 -10.08 18.83
CA PRO A 4 -13.85 -9.61 17.66
C PRO A 4 -12.41 -10.10 17.78
N SER A 5 -11.91 -10.76 16.77
CA SER A 5 -10.56 -11.24 16.79
C SER A 5 -9.59 -10.07 16.93
N ARG A 6 -8.39 -10.35 17.43
CA ARG A 6 -7.33 -9.36 17.50
C ARG A 6 -7.05 -8.80 16.12
N LEU A 7 -7.13 -9.64 15.08
CA LEU A 7 -6.93 -9.23 13.70
C LEU A 7 -8.02 -8.28 13.23
N SER A 8 -9.29 -8.49 13.64
CA SER A 8 -10.38 -7.58 13.26
C SER A 8 -10.16 -6.19 13.82
N LYS A 9 -9.73 -6.11 15.08
CA LYS A 9 -9.44 -4.82 15.71
C LYS A 9 -8.26 -4.15 15.03
N LEU A 10 -7.24 -4.92 14.71
CA LEU A 10 -6.07 -4.42 14.00
C LEU A 10 -6.47 -3.83 12.66
N LEU A 11 -7.27 -4.57 11.89
CA LEU A 11 -7.72 -4.12 10.58
C LEU A 11 -8.51 -2.82 10.64
N THR A 12 -9.34 -2.67 11.67
CA THR A 12 -10.10 -1.43 11.86
C THR A 12 -9.15 -0.25 12.09
N LYS A 13 -8.16 -0.43 12.93
CA LYS A 13 -7.18 0.63 13.21
C LYS A 13 -6.32 0.96 12.00
N VAL A 14 -5.93 -0.07 11.25
CA VAL A 14 -5.19 0.12 10.00
C VAL A 14 -6.01 0.93 9.01
N GLN A 15 -7.29 0.58 8.84
CA GLN A 15 -8.16 1.32 7.95
C GLN A 15 -8.28 2.78 8.38
N ASP A 16 -8.49 3.03 9.66
CA ASP A 16 -8.61 4.39 10.18
C ASP A 16 -7.34 5.22 9.90
N PHE A 17 -6.18 4.61 10.09
CA PHE A 17 -4.92 5.29 9.83
C PHE A 17 -4.75 5.59 8.33
N CYS A 18 -4.98 4.61 7.48
CA CYS A 18 -4.75 4.76 6.05
C CYS A 18 -5.77 5.68 5.39
N THR A 19 -6.98 5.78 5.94
CA THR A 19 -8.01 6.66 5.39
C THR A 19 -8.01 8.05 6.05
N SER A 20 -7.08 8.30 7.00
CA SER A 20 -6.96 9.65 7.53
C SER A 20 -6.65 10.59 6.36
N THR A 21 -7.31 11.74 6.36
CA THR A 21 -7.26 12.67 5.24
C THR A 21 -5.83 12.99 4.80
N THR A 22 -4.97 13.27 5.77
CA THR A 22 -3.61 13.67 5.48
C THR A 22 -2.81 12.54 4.83
N PHE A 23 -2.90 11.33 5.38
CA PHE A 23 -2.13 10.20 4.88
C PHE A 23 -2.56 9.82 3.47
N GLU A 24 -3.87 9.71 3.26
CA GLU A 24 -4.43 9.34 1.96
C GLU A 24 -4.05 10.35 0.89
N GLN A 25 -4.17 11.63 1.19
CA GLN A 25 -3.82 12.69 0.25
C GLN A 25 -2.32 12.69 -0.07
N GLU A 26 -1.49 12.44 0.93
CA GLU A 26 -0.05 12.37 0.72
C GLU A 26 0.33 11.20 -0.19
N PHE A 27 -0.33 10.05 -0.01
CA PHE A 27 -0.06 8.90 -0.86
C PHE A 27 -0.53 9.15 -2.30
N GLU A 28 -1.73 9.70 -2.47
CA GLU A 28 -2.25 10.01 -3.79
C GLU A 28 -1.35 11.00 -4.54
N SER A 29 -0.87 12.01 -3.84
CA SER A 29 0.05 12.99 -4.41
C SER A 29 1.37 12.33 -4.82
N PHE A 30 1.88 11.46 -3.96
CA PHE A 30 3.11 10.74 -4.26
C PHE A 30 2.97 9.88 -5.52
N ALA A 31 1.87 9.15 -5.62
CA ALA A 31 1.63 8.29 -6.78
C ALA A 31 1.51 9.12 -8.06
N LYS A 32 0.83 10.24 -7.98
CA LYS A 32 0.65 11.12 -9.13
C LYS A 32 1.98 11.75 -9.57
N GLU A 33 2.79 12.20 -8.62
CA GLU A 33 4.10 12.77 -8.91
C GLU A 33 5.04 11.78 -9.60
N ASN A 34 4.88 10.50 -9.33
CA ASN A 34 5.72 9.45 -9.89
C ASN A 34 5.05 8.66 -11.00
N SER A 35 3.91 9.14 -11.50
CA SER A 35 3.16 8.44 -12.53
C SER A 35 3.91 8.36 -13.86
N ASP A 36 4.73 9.35 -14.19
CA ASP A 36 5.51 9.33 -15.43
C ASP A 36 6.42 8.08 -15.49
N VAL A 37 7.00 7.72 -14.36
CA VAL A 37 7.85 6.54 -14.27
C VAL A 37 7.02 5.28 -14.11
N PHE A 38 6.08 5.30 -13.18
CA PHE A 38 5.39 4.07 -12.77
C PHE A 38 4.25 3.64 -13.67
N MET A 39 3.81 4.49 -14.59
CA MET A 39 2.79 4.08 -15.55
C MET A 39 3.26 2.88 -16.37
N ALA A 40 4.58 2.76 -16.60
CA ALA A 40 5.17 1.63 -17.28
C ALA A 40 5.01 0.31 -16.50
N SER A 41 4.71 0.40 -15.19
CA SER A 41 4.53 -0.81 -14.37
C SER A 41 3.38 -1.68 -14.85
N LEU A 42 2.44 -1.10 -15.59
CA LEU A 42 1.30 -1.85 -16.10
C LEU A 42 1.70 -2.93 -17.10
N ASP A 43 2.92 -2.86 -17.63
CA ASP A 43 3.46 -3.84 -18.56
C ASP A 43 4.33 -4.90 -17.87
N TYR A 44 4.42 -4.87 -16.55
CA TYR A 44 5.27 -5.78 -15.78
C TYR A 44 4.45 -6.58 -14.77
N ASN A 45 4.99 -7.74 -14.38
CA ASN A 45 4.42 -8.54 -13.29
C ASN A 45 5.18 -8.25 -12.01
N SER A 46 4.49 -8.37 -10.88
CA SER A 46 5.07 -8.04 -9.59
C SER A 46 6.25 -8.93 -9.18
N ASN A 47 6.24 -10.18 -9.65
CA ASN A 47 7.24 -11.16 -9.23
C ASN A 47 8.00 -11.80 -10.38
N GLU A 48 7.89 -11.26 -11.59
CA GLU A 48 8.56 -11.82 -12.76
C GLU A 48 9.40 -10.78 -13.48
N GLY A 49 10.56 -11.22 -13.94
CA GLY A 49 11.45 -10.41 -14.76
C GLY A 49 12.19 -9.34 -13.98
N GLU A 50 13.00 -8.61 -14.71
CA GLU A 50 13.74 -7.50 -14.12
C GLU A 50 12.94 -6.22 -14.29
N HIS A 51 12.77 -5.49 -13.18
CA HIS A 51 12.11 -4.19 -13.23
C HIS A 51 13.15 -3.10 -13.49
N PRO A 52 12.77 -2.02 -14.19
CA PRO A 52 13.67 -0.89 -14.37
C PRO A 52 14.16 -0.33 -13.04
N LEU A 53 15.39 0.17 -13.01
CA LEU A 53 15.97 0.75 -11.80
C LEU A 53 15.14 1.94 -11.30
N GLU A 54 14.51 2.66 -12.22
CA GLU A 54 13.66 3.79 -11.84
C GLU A 54 12.55 3.40 -10.88
N PHE A 55 12.02 2.16 -11.00
CA PHE A 55 11.00 1.68 -10.07
C PHE A 55 11.55 1.59 -8.64
N PHE A 56 12.79 1.14 -8.51
CA PHE A 56 13.42 1.04 -7.20
C PHE A 56 13.73 2.42 -6.62
N ASP A 57 14.06 3.38 -7.48
CA ASP A 57 14.26 4.76 -7.05
C ASP A 57 12.97 5.34 -6.48
N VAL A 58 11.84 5.06 -7.11
CA VAL A 58 10.53 5.48 -6.60
C VAL A 58 10.23 4.80 -5.27
N TYR A 59 10.58 3.52 -5.14
CA TYR A 59 10.42 2.80 -3.89
C TYR A 59 11.23 3.44 -2.75
N GLN A 60 12.47 3.82 -3.02
CA GLN A 60 13.28 4.50 -2.01
C GLN A 60 12.65 5.82 -1.59
N ALA A 61 12.07 6.55 -2.53
CA ALA A 61 11.37 7.79 -2.22
C ALA A 61 10.14 7.53 -1.35
N TYR A 62 9.42 6.43 -1.62
CA TYR A 62 8.29 6.03 -0.80
C TYR A 62 8.71 5.75 0.63
N LEU A 63 9.79 4.98 0.81
CA LEU A 63 10.30 4.66 2.13
C LEU A 63 10.68 5.93 2.89
N LYS A 64 11.38 6.83 2.22
CA LYS A 64 11.82 8.07 2.85
C LYS A 64 10.63 8.91 3.33
N LYS A 65 9.54 8.91 2.59
CA LYS A 65 8.38 9.74 2.91
C LYS A 65 7.47 9.09 3.96
N PHE A 66 7.24 7.79 3.87
CA PHE A 66 6.19 7.15 4.63
C PHE A 66 6.65 6.21 5.73
N GLU A 67 7.88 5.70 5.67
CA GLU A 67 8.35 4.68 6.61
C GLU A 67 8.23 5.12 8.07
N THR A 68 8.70 6.32 8.38
CA THR A 68 8.66 6.80 9.76
C THR A 68 7.24 6.95 10.27
N LYS A 69 6.34 7.45 9.42
CA LYS A 69 4.93 7.62 9.81
C LYS A 69 4.29 6.29 10.14
N ILE A 70 4.55 5.29 9.32
CA ILE A 70 3.97 3.95 9.50
C ILE A 70 4.58 3.28 10.73
N GLU A 71 5.88 3.40 10.93
CA GLU A 71 6.54 2.83 12.10
C GLU A 71 6.03 3.45 13.40
N ASN A 72 5.83 4.76 13.41
CA ASN A 72 5.27 5.43 14.59
C ASN A 72 3.87 4.94 14.89
N PHE A 73 3.06 4.74 13.87
CA PHE A 73 1.72 4.18 14.03
C PHE A 73 1.78 2.78 14.65
N ILE A 74 2.68 1.93 14.14
CA ILE A 74 2.84 0.57 14.64
C ILE A 74 3.22 0.57 16.12
N VAL A 75 4.16 1.43 16.50
CA VAL A 75 4.60 1.55 17.88
C VAL A 75 3.47 2.02 18.79
N GLU A 76 2.68 2.97 18.33
CA GLU A 76 1.53 3.46 19.09
C GLU A 76 0.49 2.38 19.33
N LEU A 77 0.39 1.40 18.43
CA LEU A 77 -0.49 0.25 18.64
C LEU A 77 0.04 -0.76 19.63
N GLY A 78 1.31 -0.60 20.04
CA GLY A 78 1.93 -1.54 20.98
C GLY A 78 2.60 -2.72 20.31
N TYR A 79 2.88 -2.64 19.03
CA TYR A 79 3.56 -3.69 18.27
C TYR A 79 5.00 -3.33 17.98
N GLU A 80 5.83 -4.36 17.83
CA GLU A 80 7.10 -4.17 17.14
C GLU A 80 6.84 -4.29 15.64
N PRO A 81 7.54 -3.50 14.80
CA PRO A 81 7.29 -3.54 13.35
C PRO A 81 7.33 -4.95 12.76
N ARG A 82 8.30 -5.77 13.15
CA ARG A 82 8.41 -7.13 12.63
C ARG A 82 7.15 -7.96 12.90
N ASP A 83 6.66 -7.90 14.14
CA ASP A 83 5.47 -8.67 14.52
C ASP A 83 4.23 -8.15 13.81
N PHE A 84 4.12 -6.86 13.67
CA PHE A 84 3.01 -6.23 12.97
C PHE A 84 2.96 -6.68 11.50
N TYR A 85 4.11 -6.63 10.81
CA TYR A 85 4.16 -7.02 9.41
C TYR A 85 3.85 -8.51 9.22
N ALA A 86 4.29 -9.35 10.16
CA ALA A 86 3.97 -10.77 10.10
C ALA A 86 2.47 -11.01 10.20
N GLU A 87 1.77 -10.28 11.08
CA GLU A 87 0.31 -10.38 11.17
C GLU A 87 -0.37 -9.90 9.90
N CYS A 88 0.14 -8.83 9.30
CA CYS A 88 -0.41 -8.32 8.04
C CYS A 88 -0.29 -9.36 6.92
N ARG A 89 0.84 -10.05 6.83
CA ARG A 89 1.02 -11.09 5.83
C ARG A 89 0.03 -12.23 6.03
N ASN A 90 -0.19 -12.61 7.30
CA ASN A 90 -1.17 -13.65 7.61
C ASN A 90 -2.58 -13.25 7.18
N VAL A 91 -2.92 -11.97 7.36
CA VAL A 91 -4.22 -11.46 6.94
C VAL A 91 -4.38 -11.56 5.43
N LEU A 92 -3.33 -11.28 4.66
CA LEU A 92 -3.42 -11.35 3.20
C LEU A 92 -3.66 -12.77 2.70
N GLU A 93 -3.30 -13.78 3.48
CA GLU A 93 -3.56 -15.18 3.11
C GLU A 93 -5.02 -15.57 3.34
N ASP A 94 -5.77 -14.79 4.09
CA ASP A 94 -7.16 -15.08 4.41
C ASP A 94 -8.08 -14.06 3.73
N GLU A 95 -8.66 -14.45 2.61
CA GLU A 95 -9.52 -13.57 1.82
C GLU A 95 -10.73 -13.07 2.60
N ASP A 96 -11.22 -13.87 3.54
CA ASP A 96 -12.38 -13.46 4.34
C ASP A 96 -12.05 -12.33 5.29
N LEU A 97 -10.79 -12.24 5.74
CA LEU A 97 -10.38 -11.21 6.68
C LEU A 97 -10.10 -9.88 6.01
N TRP A 98 -9.45 -9.88 4.84
CA TRP A 98 -9.05 -8.59 4.28
C TRP A 98 -10.07 -8.02 3.29
N GLY A 99 -10.76 -8.83 2.50
CA GLY A 99 -11.79 -8.31 1.58
C GLY A 99 -11.40 -6.98 0.95
N SER A 100 -12.18 -5.94 1.24
CA SER A 100 -11.94 -4.59 0.73
C SER A 100 -10.77 -3.89 1.42
N LYS A 101 -10.19 -4.48 2.45
CA LYS A 101 -9.11 -3.85 3.22
C LYS A 101 -7.72 -4.21 2.70
N ARG A 102 -7.65 -5.01 1.65
CA ARG A 102 -6.37 -5.41 1.07
C ARG A 102 -5.50 -4.22 0.71
N PHE A 103 -6.09 -3.17 0.16
CA PHE A 103 -5.37 -1.96 -0.21
C PHE A 103 -4.59 -1.38 0.98
N PHE A 104 -5.25 -1.33 2.14
CA PHE A 104 -4.63 -0.75 3.35
C PHE A 104 -3.47 -1.61 3.84
N ILE A 105 -3.65 -2.93 3.79
CA ILE A 105 -2.60 -3.86 4.21
C ILE A 105 -1.40 -3.77 3.27
N GLU A 106 -1.65 -3.70 1.96
CA GLU A 106 -0.56 -3.55 0.99
C GLU A 106 0.23 -2.26 1.22
N MET A 107 -0.49 -1.19 1.57
CA MET A 107 0.16 0.10 1.84
C MET A 107 1.16 0.00 3.00
N LEU A 108 0.80 -0.74 4.05
CA LEU A 108 1.68 -0.93 5.18
C LEU A 108 2.83 -1.87 4.86
N LEU A 109 2.54 -2.98 4.17
CA LEU A 109 3.58 -3.94 3.82
C LEU A 109 4.58 -3.38 2.81
N ALA A 110 4.18 -2.36 2.07
CA ALA A 110 5.06 -1.71 1.11
C ALA A 110 6.32 -1.14 1.76
N THR A 111 6.27 -0.83 3.06
CA THR A 111 7.46 -0.34 3.75
C THR A 111 8.46 -1.44 4.07
N SER A 112 8.03 -2.70 4.02
CA SER A 112 8.92 -3.82 4.34
C SER A 112 9.33 -4.63 3.10
N GLU A 113 8.56 -4.57 2.02
CA GLU A 113 8.82 -5.38 0.83
C GLU A 113 8.47 -4.64 -0.45
N TYR A 114 9.41 -4.63 -1.38
CA TYR A 114 9.23 -3.99 -2.68
C TYR A 114 8.02 -4.55 -3.45
N GLU A 115 7.82 -5.86 -3.37
CA GLU A 115 6.73 -6.51 -4.12
C GLU A 115 5.37 -5.91 -3.77
N HIS A 116 5.12 -5.66 -2.49
CA HIS A 116 3.86 -5.05 -2.05
C HIS A 116 3.76 -3.60 -2.53
N PHE A 117 4.87 -2.88 -2.52
CA PHE A 117 4.91 -1.53 -3.06
C PHE A 117 4.55 -1.52 -4.55
N PHE A 118 5.13 -2.46 -5.31
CA PHE A 118 4.88 -2.54 -6.74
C PHE A 118 3.39 -2.78 -7.03
N VAL A 119 2.78 -3.74 -6.32
CA VAL A 119 1.36 -4.05 -6.49
C VAL A 119 0.50 -2.82 -6.16
N LEU A 120 0.82 -2.15 -5.08
CA LEU A 120 0.10 -0.95 -4.65
C LEU A 120 0.16 0.16 -5.70
N MET A 121 1.37 0.45 -6.19
CA MET A 121 1.54 1.50 -7.20
C MET A 121 0.92 1.13 -8.53
N GLN A 122 0.99 -0.14 -8.92
CA GLN A 122 0.36 -0.59 -10.16
C GLN A 122 -1.14 -0.39 -10.11
N SER A 123 -1.75 -0.67 -8.95
CA SER A 123 -3.18 -0.44 -8.74
C SER A 123 -3.52 1.04 -8.89
N GLU A 124 -2.70 1.92 -8.31
CA GLU A 124 -2.92 3.36 -8.43
C GLU A 124 -2.76 3.85 -9.88
N MET A 125 -1.79 3.27 -10.60
CA MET A 125 -1.60 3.64 -12.01
C MET A 125 -2.81 3.26 -12.86
N ARG A 126 -3.42 2.10 -12.57
CA ARG A 126 -4.66 1.72 -13.26
C ARG A 126 -5.78 2.72 -12.99
N THR A 127 -5.91 3.14 -11.74
CA THR A 127 -6.93 4.13 -11.37
C THR A 127 -6.70 5.45 -12.09
N LEU A 128 -5.47 5.94 -12.11
CA LEU A 128 -5.13 7.19 -12.79
C LEU A 128 -5.38 7.09 -14.30
N LYS A 129 -5.05 5.96 -14.90
CA LYS A 129 -5.28 5.74 -16.32
C LYS A 129 -6.76 5.76 -16.64
N GLN A 130 -7.58 5.10 -15.83
CA GLN A 130 -9.04 5.09 -16.03
C GLN A 130 -9.63 6.49 -15.91
N LYS A 131 -9.18 7.28 -14.96
CA LYS A 131 -9.64 8.66 -14.79
C LYS A 131 -9.26 9.51 -15.99
N SER A 132 -8.07 9.32 -16.52
CA SER A 132 -7.59 10.05 -17.68
C SER A 132 -8.41 9.70 -18.93
N GLU A 133 -8.67 8.42 -19.14
CA GLU A 133 -9.47 7.96 -20.28
C GLU A 133 -10.91 8.45 -20.17
N SER A 134 -11.46 8.44 -18.97
CA SER A 134 -12.81 8.92 -18.74
C SER A 134 -12.95 10.40 -19.06
N LYS A 135 -11.94 11.21 -18.75
CA LYS A 135 -11.94 12.63 -19.04
C LYS A 135 -11.78 12.93 -20.54
N SER A 136 -11.13 12.05 -21.28
CA SER A 136 -10.91 12.27 -22.70
C SER A 136 -12.10 11.89 -23.58
N HIS A 137 -13.11 11.25 -22.98
CA HIS A 137 -14.33 10.88 -23.68
C HIS A 137 -15.44 11.92 -23.42
N LYS A 138 -15.30 13.04 -24.03
CA LYS A 138 -16.40 14.00 -23.99
C LYS A 138 -17.15 14.00 -25.28
#